data_fb90ec1d4e4915ee373d012da67776d1
#
_entry.id   fb90ec1d4e4915ee373d012da67776d1
#
_cell.length_a   1.000
_cell.length_b   1.000
_cell.length_c   1.000
_cell.angle_alpha   90.00
_cell.angle_beta   90.00
_cell.angle_gamma   90.00
#
_symmetry.space_group_name_H-M   'P 1'
#
loop_
_entity.id
_entity.type
_entity.pdbx_description
1 polymer ?
#
loop_
_entity_poly.entity_id
_entity_poly.type
_entity_poly.pdbx_seq_one_letter_code
_entity_poly.pdbx_strand_id
1 'polypeptide(L)'
;AQRGSLVAPDRLRFDFVHQKPITAEELRRVEDIANNVVLENDAVTTRLMAVDDAREAGARALFGEKYGDEVRVVSMGKTPRDSGSNALGWSVELCGGTHVKRTGDIGMISVTAESAVSSGVRRIEALTGNHARHHANETIALAKTAANELRTTLDDMPARIAALMDERKKLERELSEAKKTIAMGGGAAAGASAAGGTSADVKTVGDV
;
A
#
# COMPACT_ATOMS: atom_id res chain seq x y z
N ALA A 1 5.90 17.50 10.92
CA ALA A 1 6.93 18.21 10.16
C ALA A 1 7.65 17.22 9.24
N GLN A 2 8.01 17.67 8.04
CA GLN A 2 8.81 16.91 7.07
C GLN A 2 10.21 16.62 7.64
N ARG A 3 10.74 15.43 7.34
CA ARG A 3 12.09 14.99 7.72
C ARG A 3 12.96 14.61 6.54
N GLY A 4 12.36 14.42 5.38
CA GLY A 4 13.04 14.13 4.13
C GLY A 4 12.04 13.90 3.01
N SER A 5 12.50 14.02 1.78
CA SER A 5 11.72 13.67 0.60
C SER A 5 12.65 13.27 -0.55
N LEU A 6 12.09 12.49 -1.47
CA LEU A 6 12.71 12.15 -2.73
C LEU A 6 11.62 12.19 -3.80
N VAL A 7 11.86 12.90 -4.87
CA VAL A 7 11.06 12.83 -6.10
C VAL A 7 11.96 12.32 -7.19
N ALA A 8 11.75 11.06 -7.59
CA ALA A 8 12.49 10.40 -8.66
C ALA A 8 11.54 10.10 -9.83
N PRO A 9 12.06 9.77 -11.02
CA PRO A 9 11.21 9.46 -12.17
C PRO A 9 10.25 8.29 -11.93
N ASP A 10 10.65 7.33 -11.09
CA ASP A 10 9.95 6.07 -10.83
C ASP A 10 9.18 6.05 -9.50
N ARG A 11 9.42 6.99 -8.59
CA ARG A 11 8.77 7.01 -7.27
C ARG A 11 8.86 8.35 -6.55
N LEU A 12 7.94 8.54 -5.63
CA LEU A 12 7.94 9.58 -4.61
C LEU A 12 8.17 8.95 -3.23
N ARG A 13 8.98 9.59 -2.39
CA ARG A 13 9.15 9.25 -0.99
C ARG A 13 8.99 10.49 -0.14
N PHE A 14 8.26 10.38 0.97
CA PHE A 14 8.02 11.47 1.90
C PHE A 14 8.17 10.99 3.35
N ASP A 15 9.14 11.53 4.07
CA ASP A 15 9.42 11.21 5.47
C ASP A 15 8.92 12.34 6.36
N PHE A 16 8.17 12.02 7.42
CA PHE A 16 7.55 13.02 8.30
C PHE A 16 7.41 12.51 9.73
N VAL A 17 7.30 13.45 10.68
CA VAL A 17 7.12 13.15 12.10
C VAL A 17 5.69 12.66 12.33
N HIS A 18 5.57 11.41 12.78
CA HIS A 18 4.33 10.82 13.24
C HIS A 18 4.63 9.63 14.17
N GLN A 19 3.92 9.55 15.30
CA GLN A 19 4.26 8.62 16.38
C GLN A 19 3.71 7.21 16.18
N LYS A 20 2.64 7.08 15.39
CA LYS A 20 1.91 5.82 15.19
C LYS A 20 1.96 5.38 13.73
N PRO A 21 1.82 4.08 13.41
CA PRO A 21 1.51 3.64 12.06
C PRO A 21 0.26 4.36 11.54
N ILE A 22 0.27 4.73 10.26
CA ILE A 22 -0.90 5.29 9.61
C ILE A 22 -1.81 4.13 9.20
N THR A 23 -3.08 4.23 9.55
CA THR A 23 -4.06 3.20 9.19
C THR A 23 -4.33 3.20 7.68
N ALA A 24 -4.81 2.08 7.16
CA ALA A 24 -5.22 2.00 5.75
C ALA A 24 -6.32 3.01 5.38
N GLU A 25 -7.19 3.36 6.33
CA GLU A 25 -8.23 4.37 6.14
C GLU A 25 -7.63 5.78 6.04
N GLU A 26 -6.69 6.11 6.93
CA GLU A 26 -5.97 7.39 6.90
C GLU A 26 -5.15 7.54 5.61
N LEU A 27 -4.47 6.46 5.17
CA LEU A 27 -3.73 6.47 3.90
C LEU A 27 -4.65 6.72 2.71
N ARG A 28 -5.81 6.04 2.64
CA ARG A 28 -6.81 6.29 1.59
C ARG A 28 -7.26 7.74 1.61
N ARG A 29 -7.57 8.29 2.79
CA ARG A 29 -7.97 9.69 2.91
C ARG A 29 -6.89 10.68 2.46
N VAL A 30 -5.62 10.40 2.74
CA VAL A 30 -4.49 11.22 2.25
C VAL A 30 -4.41 11.14 0.73
N GLU A 31 -4.54 9.95 0.16
CA GLU A 31 -4.53 9.71 -1.27
C GLU A 31 -5.70 10.43 -1.97
N ASP A 32 -6.90 10.33 -1.40
CA ASP A 32 -8.11 11.02 -1.91
C ASP A 32 -7.93 12.54 -1.91
N ILE A 33 -7.40 13.11 -0.82
CA ILE A 33 -7.14 14.56 -0.75
C ILE A 33 -6.14 14.98 -1.83
N ALA A 34 -5.04 14.23 -1.99
CA ALA A 34 -4.03 14.53 -2.99
C ALA A 34 -4.58 14.44 -4.42
N ASN A 35 -5.33 13.38 -4.73
CA ASN A 35 -5.95 13.19 -6.04
C ASN A 35 -7.04 14.22 -6.33
N ASN A 36 -7.79 14.68 -5.33
CA ASN A 36 -8.76 15.77 -5.52
C ASN A 36 -8.07 17.07 -5.95
N VAL A 37 -6.94 17.42 -5.34
CA VAL A 37 -6.15 18.61 -5.75
C VAL A 37 -5.58 18.42 -7.16
N VAL A 38 -5.14 17.22 -7.53
CA VAL A 38 -4.73 16.90 -8.91
C VAL A 38 -5.87 17.12 -9.88
N LEU A 39 -7.08 16.63 -9.57
CA LEU A 39 -8.27 16.74 -10.42
C LEU A 39 -8.79 18.19 -10.58
N GLU A 40 -8.49 19.07 -9.64
CA GLU A 40 -8.78 20.50 -9.77
C GLU A 40 -8.05 21.12 -10.97
N ASN A 41 -6.94 20.55 -11.38
CA ASN A 41 -6.12 21.00 -12.51
C ASN A 41 -5.77 22.51 -12.45
N ASP A 42 -5.47 23.00 -11.24
CA ASP A 42 -5.11 24.39 -11.02
C ASP A 42 -3.67 24.69 -11.46
N ALA A 43 -3.44 25.95 -11.78
CA ALA A 43 -2.09 26.42 -12.12
C ALA A 43 -1.16 26.34 -10.93
N VAL A 44 0.06 25.84 -11.16
CA VAL A 44 1.16 25.92 -10.19
C VAL A 44 1.91 27.21 -10.48
N THR A 45 1.91 28.15 -9.53
CA THR A 45 2.50 29.46 -9.70
C THR A 45 3.76 29.62 -8.86
N THR A 46 4.70 30.39 -9.37
CA THR A 46 5.95 30.70 -8.70
C THR A 46 6.10 32.21 -8.59
N ARG A 47 6.44 32.68 -7.40
CA ARG A 47 6.69 34.12 -7.14
C ARG A 47 7.98 34.28 -6.34
N LEU A 48 8.72 35.34 -6.64
CA LEU A 48 9.81 35.81 -5.78
C LEU A 48 9.23 36.90 -4.87
N MET A 49 9.52 36.80 -3.58
CA MET A 49 9.07 37.80 -2.60
C MET A 49 9.98 37.79 -1.37
N ALA A 50 9.87 38.84 -0.54
CA ALA A 50 10.58 38.90 0.73
C ALA A 50 10.14 37.72 1.65
N VAL A 51 11.07 37.24 2.50
CA VAL A 51 10.80 36.13 3.43
C VAL A 51 9.60 36.41 4.33
N ASP A 52 9.46 37.63 4.81
CA ASP A 52 8.37 38.01 5.72
C ASP A 52 7.04 38.03 4.99
N ASP A 53 6.98 38.56 3.77
CA ASP A 53 5.77 38.51 2.92
C ASP A 53 5.36 37.06 2.62
N ALA A 54 6.35 36.17 2.37
CA ALA A 54 6.08 34.75 2.14
C ALA A 54 5.47 34.09 3.37
N ARG A 55 5.94 34.41 4.57
CA ARG A 55 5.37 33.90 5.84
C ARG A 55 3.94 34.41 6.07
N GLU A 56 3.70 35.69 5.81
CA GLU A 56 2.35 36.30 5.89
C GLU A 56 1.38 35.66 4.90
N ALA A 57 1.86 35.25 3.72
CA ALA A 57 1.09 34.51 2.73
C ALA A 57 0.87 33.04 3.10
N GLY A 58 1.36 32.60 4.27
CA GLY A 58 1.19 31.22 4.78
C GLY A 58 2.17 30.21 4.20
N ALA A 59 3.28 30.66 3.59
CA ALA A 59 4.28 29.77 3.04
C ALA A 59 4.94 28.92 4.13
N ARG A 60 5.01 27.62 3.88
CA ARG A 60 5.74 26.69 4.75
C ARG A 60 7.22 26.70 4.39
N ALA A 61 8.05 27.01 5.38
CA ALA A 61 9.49 26.94 5.28
C ALA A 61 10.00 25.61 5.86
N LEU A 62 10.94 24.96 5.21
CA LEU A 62 11.61 23.79 5.77
C LEU A 62 12.46 24.21 6.96
N PHE A 63 12.35 23.47 8.06
CA PHE A 63 13.13 23.74 9.26
C PHE A 63 14.63 23.55 9.01
N GLY A 64 15.43 24.58 9.33
CA GLY A 64 16.89 24.52 9.29
C GLY A 64 17.55 25.08 8.03
N GLU A 65 16.78 25.50 7.04
CA GLU A 65 17.33 26.25 5.90
C GLU A 65 17.51 27.73 6.23
N LYS A 66 18.65 28.29 5.83
CA LYS A 66 18.90 29.73 5.88
C LYS A 66 18.42 30.33 4.58
N TYR A 67 17.39 31.14 4.67
CA TYR A 67 16.85 31.87 3.52
C TYR A 67 17.53 33.24 3.39
N GLY A 68 17.77 33.68 2.14
CA GLY A 68 18.15 35.04 1.86
C GLY A 68 16.99 36.03 2.07
N ASP A 69 17.22 37.30 1.73
CA ASP A 69 16.18 38.33 1.85
C ASP A 69 14.99 38.10 0.92
N GLU A 70 15.22 37.45 -0.21
CA GLU A 70 14.21 37.06 -1.21
C GLU A 70 14.15 35.55 -1.34
N VAL A 71 12.93 35.01 -1.43
CA VAL A 71 12.63 33.58 -1.53
C VAL A 71 11.70 33.29 -2.70
N ARG A 72 11.86 32.08 -3.24
CA ARG A 72 10.95 31.54 -4.26
C ARG A 72 9.80 30.79 -3.60
N VAL A 73 8.60 31.34 -3.74
CA VAL A 73 7.34 30.76 -3.23
C VAL A 73 6.62 30.03 -4.36
N VAL A 74 6.30 28.77 -4.13
CA VAL A 74 5.50 27.94 -5.04
C VAL A 74 4.13 27.73 -4.40
N SER A 75 3.08 28.01 -5.15
CA SER A 75 1.70 27.77 -4.71
C SER A 75 0.93 26.92 -5.72
N MET A 76 0.05 26.02 -5.20
CA MET A 76 -0.77 25.12 -6.00
C MET A 76 -2.10 24.82 -5.33
N GLY A 77 -3.08 24.46 -6.14
CA GLY A 77 -4.45 24.15 -5.73
C GLY A 77 -5.25 25.40 -5.34
N LYS A 78 -6.57 25.23 -5.27
CA LYS A 78 -7.46 26.35 -4.93
C LYS A 78 -7.30 26.75 -3.48
N THR A 79 -7.27 28.06 -3.25
CA THR A 79 -7.29 28.60 -1.91
C THR A 79 -8.56 28.15 -1.18
N PRO A 80 -8.44 27.49 -0.01
CA PRO A 80 -9.60 27.12 0.78
C PRO A 80 -10.43 28.37 1.15
N ARG A 81 -11.77 28.24 1.17
CA ARG A 81 -12.69 29.38 1.44
C ARG A 81 -12.46 30.05 2.78
N ASP A 82 -11.98 29.31 3.77
CA ASP A 82 -11.73 29.80 5.14
C ASP A 82 -10.29 30.32 5.33
N SER A 83 -9.51 30.39 4.26
CA SER A 83 -8.15 30.94 4.31
C SER A 83 -8.20 32.45 4.32
N GLY A 84 -7.26 33.08 5.05
CA GLY A 84 -7.13 34.54 5.09
C GLY A 84 -6.95 35.14 3.70
N SER A 85 -7.20 36.44 3.58
CA SER A 85 -7.17 37.22 2.32
C SER A 85 -5.85 37.13 1.54
N ASN A 86 -4.75 36.77 2.22
CA ASN A 86 -3.41 36.66 1.63
C ASN A 86 -3.02 35.23 1.20
N ALA A 87 -3.89 34.25 1.39
CA ALA A 87 -3.58 32.85 1.02
C ALA A 87 -3.45 32.68 -0.50
N LEU A 88 -2.32 32.14 -0.96
CA LEU A 88 -1.96 32.02 -2.37
C LEU A 88 -2.42 30.70 -2.99
N GLY A 89 -2.89 29.71 -2.21
CA GLY A 89 -3.32 28.42 -2.71
C GLY A 89 -3.62 27.43 -1.59
N TRP A 90 -3.89 26.17 -1.96
CA TRP A 90 -4.07 25.07 -1.02
C TRP A 90 -2.73 24.65 -0.37
N SER A 91 -1.66 24.61 -1.16
CA SER A 91 -0.29 24.45 -0.67
C SER A 91 0.55 25.62 -1.10
N VAL A 92 1.27 26.20 -0.16
CA VAL A 92 2.19 27.34 -0.38
C VAL A 92 3.49 27.02 0.34
N GLU A 93 4.57 26.86 -0.42
CA GLU A 93 5.84 26.41 0.13
C GLU A 93 7.04 27.15 -0.46
N LEU A 94 8.10 27.29 0.34
CA LEU A 94 9.39 27.76 -0.15
C LEU A 94 10.07 26.60 -0.86
N CYS A 95 10.25 26.70 -2.17
CA CYS A 95 10.84 25.62 -2.96
C CYS A 95 11.64 26.12 -4.15
N GLY A 96 12.92 25.72 -4.23
CA GLY A 96 13.82 26.02 -5.34
C GLY A 96 13.75 25.02 -6.51
N GLY A 97 13.00 23.90 -6.37
CA GLY A 97 12.93 22.83 -7.35
C GLY A 97 12.10 23.17 -8.60
N THR A 98 12.07 22.23 -9.54
CA THR A 98 11.18 22.28 -10.71
C THR A 98 9.81 21.73 -10.37
N HIS A 99 8.78 22.26 -11.00
CA HIS A 99 7.38 21.90 -10.76
C HIS A 99 6.63 21.73 -12.08
N VAL A 100 5.55 20.97 -12.03
CA VAL A 100 4.56 20.90 -13.10
C VAL A 100 3.90 22.28 -13.31
N LYS A 101 3.31 22.51 -14.46
CA LYS A 101 2.60 23.78 -14.75
C LYS A 101 1.21 23.81 -14.15
N ARG A 102 0.58 22.68 -14.00
CA ARG A 102 -0.76 22.50 -13.45
C ARG A 102 -0.79 21.26 -12.56
N THR A 103 -1.64 21.24 -11.54
CA THR A 103 -1.78 20.07 -10.66
C THR A 103 -2.22 18.82 -11.42
N GLY A 104 -3.02 18.96 -12.48
CA GLY A 104 -3.43 17.85 -13.34
C GLY A 104 -2.29 17.15 -14.09
N ASP A 105 -1.17 17.84 -14.34
CA ASP A 105 0.01 17.24 -14.99
C ASP A 105 0.65 16.12 -14.14
N ILE A 106 0.38 16.06 -12.83
CA ILE A 106 0.85 15.01 -11.93
C ILE A 106 0.20 13.67 -12.27
N GLY A 107 -1.06 13.71 -12.70
CA GLY A 107 -1.87 12.53 -12.92
C GLY A 107 -2.24 11.82 -11.61
N MET A 108 -2.67 10.56 -11.71
CA MET A 108 -3.04 9.76 -10.53
C MET A 108 -1.88 9.64 -9.54
N ILE A 109 -2.17 9.84 -8.26
CA ILE A 109 -1.26 9.53 -7.14
C ILE A 109 -1.74 8.25 -6.48
N SER A 110 -0.84 7.29 -6.26
CA SER A 110 -1.13 6.05 -5.54
C SER A 110 -0.07 5.79 -4.47
N VAL A 111 -0.50 5.66 -3.22
CA VAL A 111 0.36 5.30 -2.09
C VAL A 111 0.62 3.80 -2.14
N THR A 112 1.88 3.41 -2.23
CA THR A 112 2.28 2.00 -2.37
C THR A 112 2.78 1.39 -1.07
N ALA A 113 3.36 2.21 -0.19
CA ALA A 113 3.88 1.72 1.09
C ALA A 113 3.85 2.79 2.18
N GLU A 114 3.75 2.32 3.41
CA GLU A 114 3.93 3.10 4.64
C GLU A 114 4.82 2.30 5.60
N SER A 115 5.84 2.95 6.18
CA SER A 115 6.79 2.28 7.05
C SER A 115 7.39 3.20 8.11
N ALA A 116 7.99 2.61 9.15
CA ALA A 116 8.80 3.34 10.12
C ALA A 116 10.22 3.52 9.56
N VAL A 117 10.78 4.71 9.69
CA VAL A 117 12.18 5.00 9.36
C VAL A 117 13.04 5.04 10.63
N SER A 118 12.51 5.68 11.66
CA SER A 118 13.14 5.79 12.98
C SER A 118 12.05 6.07 14.03
N SER A 119 12.45 6.18 15.30
CA SER A 119 11.50 6.52 16.36
C SER A 119 10.80 7.86 16.04
N GLY A 120 9.47 7.81 15.94
CA GLY A 120 8.63 8.97 15.66
C GLY A 120 8.74 9.54 14.23
N VAL A 121 9.34 8.80 13.28
CA VAL A 121 9.40 9.19 11.87
C VAL A 121 8.80 8.09 10.99
N ARG A 122 7.81 8.45 10.20
CA ARG A 122 7.14 7.58 9.24
C ARG A 122 7.52 7.98 7.81
N ARG A 123 7.43 7.03 6.92
CA ARG A 123 7.69 7.16 5.48
C ARG A 123 6.48 6.72 4.70
N ILE A 124 6.09 7.52 3.71
CA ILE A 124 5.16 7.14 2.66
C ILE A 124 5.95 7.04 1.36
N GLU A 125 5.70 5.98 0.60
CA GLU A 125 6.13 5.83 -0.78
C GLU A 125 4.91 5.87 -1.69
N ALA A 126 5.02 6.57 -2.81
CA ALA A 126 3.92 6.72 -3.75
C ALA A 126 4.42 6.76 -5.19
N LEU A 127 3.52 6.45 -6.10
CA LEU A 127 3.69 6.55 -7.55
C LEU A 127 2.79 7.65 -8.09
N THR A 128 3.15 8.24 -9.23
CA THR A 128 2.33 9.24 -9.92
C THR A 128 2.17 8.91 -11.40
N GLY A 129 1.16 9.49 -12.03
CA GLY A 129 0.94 9.44 -13.47
C GLY A 129 0.90 8.01 -14.03
N ASN A 130 1.71 7.76 -15.05
CA ASN A 130 1.76 6.45 -15.71
C ASN A 130 2.25 5.33 -14.80
N HIS A 131 3.21 5.58 -13.91
CA HIS A 131 3.69 4.55 -12.98
C HIS A 131 2.58 4.11 -12.02
N ALA A 132 1.80 5.05 -11.47
CA ALA A 132 0.64 4.74 -10.64
C ALA A 132 -0.41 3.93 -11.42
N ARG A 133 -0.72 4.32 -12.66
CA ARG A 133 -1.67 3.61 -13.52
C ARG A 133 -1.21 2.19 -13.85
N HIS A 134 0.07 2.01 -14.20
CA HIS A 134 0.63 0.68 -14.49
C HIS A 134 0.56 -0.22 -13.25
N HIS A 135 0.99 0.28 -12.10
CA HIS A 135 0.93 -0.45 -10.84
C HIS A 135 -0.50 -0.89 -10.49
N ALA A 136 -1.49 0.01 -10.64
CA ALA A 136 -2.89 -0.32 -10.41
C ALA A 136 -3.37 -1.43 -11.37
N ASN A 137 -3.05 -1.34 -12.66
CA ASN A 137 -3.42 -2.35 -13.65
C ASN A 137 -2.79 -3.70 -13.38
N GLU A 138 -1.51 -3.74 -13.00
CA GLU A 138 -0.80 -4.97 -12.63
C GLU A 138 -1.41 -5.62 -11.38
N THR A 139 -1.72 -4.82 -10.37
CA THR A 139 -2.38 -5.30 -9.14
C THR A 139 -3.76 -5.89 -9.44
N ILE A 140 -4.56 -5.21 -10.28
CA ILE A 140 -5.86 -5.72 -10.72
C ILE A 140 -5.72 -7.00 -11.54
N ALA A 141 -4.73 -7.08 -12.44
CA ALA A 141 -4.49 -8.27 -13.25
C ALA A 141 -4.10 -9.46 -12.36
N LEU A 142 -3.23 -9.25 -11.38
CA LEU A 142 -2.85 -10.29 -10.40
C LEU A 142 -4.06 -10.76 -9.59
N ALA A 143 -4.89 -9.84 -9.10
CA ALA A 143 -6.09 -10.18 -8.36
C ALA A 143 -7.09 -10.99 -9.22
N LYS A 144 -7.28 -10.62 -10.50
CA LYS A 144 -8.11 -11.38 -11.45
C LYS A 144 -7.56 -12.79 -11.69
N THR A 145 -6.25 -12.93 -11.83
CA THR A 145 -5.62 -14.25 -11.97
C THR A 145 -5.90 -15.11 -10.75
N ALA A 146 -5.72 -14.59 -9.54
CA ALA A 146 -6.02 -15.32 -8.31
C ALA A 146 -7.51 -15.70 -8.19
N ALA A 147 -8.42 -14.81 -8.57
CA ALA A 147 -9.87 -15.12 -8.59
C ALA A 147 -10.19 -16.24 -9.58
N ASN A 148 -9.58 -16.24 -10.77
CA ASN A 148 -9.76 -17.30 -11.77
C ASN A 148 -9.25 -18.66 -11.27
N GLU A 149 -8.08 -18.72 -10.64
CA GLU A 149 -7.54 -19.95 -10.02
C GLU A 149 -8.50 -20.49 -8.93
N LEU A 150 -9.11 -19.61 -8.17
CA LEU A 150 -10.11 -19.95 -7.15
C LEU A 150 -11.51 -20.21 -7.73
N ARG A 151 -11.70 -20.06 -9.05
CA ARG A 151 -12.98 -20.18 -9.77
C ARG A 151 -14.09 -19.32 -9.13
N THR A 152 -13.77 -18.06 -8.87
CA THR A 152 -14.68 -17.12 -8.21
C THR A 152 -14.57 -15.72 -8.83
N THR A 153 -15.40 -14.77 -8.40
CA THR A 153 -15.30 -13.35 -8.74
C THR A 153 -14.31 -12.65 -7.79
N LEU A 154 -13.90 -11.43 -8.14
CA LEU A 154 -13.06 -10.62 -7.24
C LEU A 154 -13.77 -10.31 -5.91
N ASP A 155 -15.06 -10.02 -5.98
CA ASP A 155 -15.88 -9.66 -4.82
C ASP A 155 -16.06 -10.85 -3.87
N ASP A 156 -16.20 -12.06 -4.42
CA ASP A 156 -16.40 -13.29 -3.65
C ASP A 156 -15.08 -13.95 -3.22
N MET A 157 -13.94 -13.48 -3.71
CA MET A 157 -12.63 -14.09 -3.44
C MET A 157 -12.32 -14.23 -1.93
N PRO A 158 -12.56 -13.21 -1.08
CA PRO A 158 -12.32 -13.35 0.36
C PRO A 158 -13.15 -14.46 1.01
N ALA A 159 -14.44 -14.58 0.63
CA ALA A 159 -15.32 -15.63 1.13
C ALA A 159 -14.86 -17.03 0.66
N ARG A 160 -14.44 -17.14 -0.61
CA ARG A 160 -13.91 -18.39 -1.17
C ARG A 160 -12.63 -18.84 -0.47
N ILE A 161 -11.71 -17.92 -0.19
CA ILE A 161 -10.50 -18.22 0.57
C ILE A 161 -10.84 -18.69 1.98
N ALA A 162 -11.75 -18.03 2.68
CA ALA A 162 -12.18 -18.42 4.03
C ALA A 162 -12.76 -19.85 4.02
N ALA A 163 -13.65 -20.15 3.06
CA ALA A 163 -14.23 -21.50 2.92
C ALA A 163 -13.16 -22.59 2.67
N LEU A 164 -12.17 -22.32 1.80
CA LEU A 164 -11.07 -23.25 1.54
C LEU A 164 -10.19 -23.46 2.79
N MET A 165 -9.95 -22.42 3.58
CA MET A 165 -9.20 -22.54 4.84
C MET A 165 -9.93 -23.40 5.86
N ASP A 166 -11.26 -23.25 5.98
CA ASP A 166 -12.09 -24.07 6.87
C ASP A 166 -12.16 -25.54 6.41
N GLU A 167 -12.34 -25.76 5.10
CA GLU A 167 -12.32 -27.10 4.50
C GLU A 167 -10.98 -27.81 4.75
N ARG A 168 -9.88 -27.12 4.50
CA ARG A 168 -8.54 -27.64 4.80
C ARG A 168 -8.41 -28.06 6.27
N LYS A 169 -8.83 -27.20 7.20
CA LYS A 169 -8.77 -27.49 8.64
C LYS A 169 -9.62 -28.69 9.04
N LYS A 170 -10.79 -28.86 8.40
CA LYS A 170 -11.66 -30.03 8.58
C LYS A 170 -10.97 -31.29 8.10
N LEU A 171 -10.43 -31.28 6.86
CA LEU A 171 -9.74 -32.42 6.27
C LEU A 171 -8.47 -32.79 7.07
N GLU A 172 -7.72 -31.84 7.58
CA GLU A 172 -6.57 -32.10 8.45
C GLU A 172 -6.96 -32.84 9.74
N ARG A 173 -8.13 -32.51 10.34
CA ARG A 173 -8.67 -33.21 11.52
C ARG A 173 -9.11 -34.63 11.17
N GLU A 174 -9.89 -34.79 10.09
CA GLU A 174 -10.35 -36.09 9.63
C GLU A 174 -9.18 -37.04 9.30
N LEU A 175 -8.14 -36.50 8.63
CA LEU A 175 -6.91 -37.23 8.35
C LEU A 175 -6.19 -37.66 9.64
N SER A 176 -6.11 -36.76 10.64
CA SER A 176 -5.51 -37.07 11.94
C SER A 176 -6.28 -38.16 12.68
N GLU A 177 -7.61 -38.09 12.66
CA GLU A 177 -8.49 -39.12 13.28
C GLU A 177 -8.38 -40.46 12.55
N ALA A 178 -8.39 -40.45 11.21
CA ALA A 178 -8.19 -41.66 10.43
C ALA A 178 -6.84 -42.35 10.70
N LYS A 179 -5.76 -41.53 10.78
CA LYS A 179 -4.43 -42.05 11.14
C LYS A 179 -4.39 -42.66 12.54
N LYS A 180 -5.06 -42.04 13.53
CA LYS A 180 -5.17 -42.59 14.89
C LYS A 180 -5.94 -43.92 14.89
N THR A 181 -7.06 -43.99 14.16
CA THR A 181 -7.87 -45.22 14.06
C THR A 181 -7.09 -46.34 13.43
N ILE A 182 -6.35 -46.10 12.36
CA ILE A 182 -5.46 -47.07 11.72
C ILE A 182 -4.37 -47.53 12.69
N ALA A 183 -3.72 -46.64 13.41
CA ALA A 183 -2.69 -46.96 14.37
C ALA A 183 -3.21 -47.79 15.57
N MET A 184 -4.45 -47.52 16.00
CA MET A 184 -5.10 -48.26 17.07
C MET A 184 -5.71 -49.60 16.58
N GLY A 185 -6.24 -49.66 15.35
CA GLY A 185 -6.82 -50.87 14.75
C GLY A 185 -5.77 -51.85 14.21
N GLY A 186 -4.60 -51.38 13.78
CA GLY A 186 -3.48 -52.19 13.32
C GLY A 186 -2.83 -53.06 14.40
N GLY A 187 -3.04 -52.72 15.71
CA GLY A 187 -2.61 -53.52 16.83
C GLY A 187 -3.49 -54.72 17.17
N ALA A 188 -4.76 -54.73 16.71
CA ALA A 188 -5.70 -55.84 16.97
C ALA A 188 -5.67 -56.97 15.94
N ALA A 189 -5.08 -56.73 14.74
CA ALA A 189 -4.97 -57.75 13.69
C ALA A 189 -3.67 -58.55 13.72
N ALA A 190 -2.71 -58.21 14.56
CA ALA A 190 -1.43 -58.93 14.70
C ALA A 190 -1.49 -60.05 15.74
N GLY A 191 -2.64 -60.24 16.44
CA GLY A 191 -2.79 -61.25 17.50
C GLY A 191 -3.60 -62.51 17.13
N ALA A 192 -4.13 -62.64 15.91
CA ALA A 192 -4.98 -63.79 15.55
C ALA A 192 -4.72 -64.22 14.10
N SER A 193 -3.57 -64.84 13.83
CA SER A 193 -3.41 -65.80 12.75
C SER A 193 -2.07 -66.49 12.82
N ALA A 194 -1.96 -67.50 13.68
CA ALA A 194 -1.03 -68.60 13.51
C ALA A 194 -1.87 -69.81 13.10
N ALA A 195 -2.20 -69.93 11.83
CA ALA A 195 -2.47 -71.21 11.12
C ALA A 195 -2.96 -70.91 9.69
N GLY A 196 -2.21 -71.38 8.70
CA GLY A 196 -2.76 -71.71 7.37
C GLY A 196 -2.49 -70.68 6.26
N GLY A 197 -1.44 -70.91 5.54
CA GLY A 197 -1.03 -70.71 4.17
C GLY A 197 -1.84 -69.89 3.21
N THR A 198 -1.11 -69.05 2.54
CA THR A 198 -0.89 -68.93 1.11
C THR A 198 -0.41 -67.45 0.82
N SER A 199 0.71 -67.39 0.13
CA SER A 199 1.37 -66.23 -0.41
C SER A 199 0.41 -65.46 -1.31
N ALA A 200 0.20 -64.15 -1.00
CA ALA A 200 -0.33 -63.21 -1.95
C ALA A 200 0.69 -62.07 -2.12
N ASP A 201 1.10 -61.90 -3.39
CA ASP A 201 2.05 -60.93 -3.91
C ASP A 201 1.69 -59.47 -3.47
N VAL A 202 2.60 -58.86 -2.72
CA VAL A 202 2.58 -57.41 -2.46
C VAL A 202 3.28 -56.71 -3.62
N LYS A 203 2.52 -56.07 -4.50
CA LYS A 203 3.05 -55.12 -5.48
C LYS A 203 3.40 -53.83 -4.78
N THR A 204 4.69 -53.52 -4.68
CA THR A 204 5.21 -52.18 -4.39
C THR A 204 4.94 -51.27 -5.57
N VAL A 205 4.14 -50.22 -5.37
CA VAL A 205 4.01 -49.07 -6.31
C VAL A 205 5.09 -48.06 -5.91
N GLY A 206 6.02 -47.87 -6.85
CA GLY A 206 7.10 -46.93 -6.68
C GLY A 206 6.62 -45.47 -6.70
N ASP A 207 7.44 -44.63 -6.05
CA ASP A 207 7.33 -43.19 -5.98
C ASP A 207 7.26 -42.52 -7.36
N VAL A 208 6.31 -41.57 -7.47
CA VAL A 208 6.34 -40.48 -8.45
C VAL A 208 6.26 -39.17 -7.69
#